data_8e90f1d82afa79a997a9dad421bd5b88
#
_entry.id   8e90f1d82afa79a997a9dad421bd5b88
#
_cell.length_a   1.000
_cell.length_b   1.000
_cell.length_c   1.000
_cell.angle_alpha   90.00
_cell.angle_beta   90.00
_cell.angle_gamma   90.00
#
_symmetry.space_group_name_H-M   'P 1'
#
loop_
_entity.id
_entity.type
_entity.pdbx_description
1 polymer ?
#
loop_
_entity_poly.entity_id
_entity_poly.type
_entity_poly.pdbx_seq_one_letter_code
_entity_poly.pdbx_strand_id
1 'polypeptide(L)'
;MDELEEYLKEPCVVALGEIGLDYYWDTVSKEKQLEVFNWQMELAKKYQKPVVIHCRDAYEDTYQVLKRNGHPGIMHCYSGSVEMAKRFIDIGFYISLAGPVTFKNARVPKDVAANIDLEHLLIETDCPYLTPHPYR
;
A
#
# COMPACT_ATOMS: atom_id res chain seq x y z
N MET A 1 6.71 -5.33 19.99
CA MET A 1 7.46 -5.77 18.78
C MET A 1 7.49 -7.28 18.68
N ASP A 2 7.68 -7.99 19.76
CA ASP A 2 7.72 -9.46 19.79
C ASP A 2 6.42 -10.14 19.37
N GLU A 3 5.27 -9.55 19.69
CA GLU A 3 3.95 -10.08 19.35
C GLU A 3 3.69 -10.14 17.83
N LEU A 4 4.06 -9.10 17.07
CA LEU A 4 3.92 -9.10 15.62
C LEU A 4 4.77 -10.21 14.98
N GLU A 5 5.96 -10.43 15.50
CA GLU A 5 6.86 -11.47 15.02
C GLU A 5 6.31 -12.88 15.29
N GLU A 6 5.64 -13.10 16.41
CA GLU A 6 4.98 -14.37 16.69
C GLU A 6 3.84 -14.65 15.70
N TYR A 7 3.00 -13.64 15.40
CA TYR A 7 1.94 -13.80 14.38
C TYR A 7 2.49 -14.14 12.99
N LEU A 8 3.62 -13.56 12.59
CA LEU A 8 4.21 -13.83 11.28
C LEU A 8 4.70 -15.27 11.09
N LYS A 9 4.88 -16.02 12.18
CA LYS A 9 5.23 -17.45 12.14
C LYS A 9 4.02 -18.33 11.84
N GLU A 10 2.81 -17.84 12.10
CA GLU A 10 1.60 -18.63 11.92
C GLU A 10 1.33 -18.93 10.43
N PRO A 11 1.04 -20.20 10.07
CA PRO A 11 0.79 -20.57 8.67
C PRO A 11 -0.42 -19.87 8.04
N CYS A 12 -1.40 -19.45 8.84
CA CYS A 12 -2.60 -18.76 8.36
C CYS A 12 -2.32 -17.27 8.03
N VAL A 13 -1.22 -16.69 8.50
CA VAL A 13 -0.82 -15.33 8.17
C VAL A 13 -0.14 -15.31 6.82
N VAL A 14 -0.80 -14.73 5.82
CA VAL A 14 -0.37 -14.75 4.41
C VAL A 14 0.34 -13.48 3.96
N ALA A 15 0.23 -12.39 4.71
CA ALA A 15 0.85 -11.09 4.40
C ALA A 15 1.06 -10.27 5.68
N LEU A 16 1.94 -9.28 5.62
CA LEU A 16 2.08 -8.25 6.65
C LEU A 16 1.45 -6.93 6.15
N GLY A 17 0.48 -6.43 6.86
CA GLY A 17 -0.23 -5.17 6.54
C GLY A 17 -1.30 -4.81 7.58
N GLU A 18 -1.81 -3.59 7.52
CA GLU A 18 -1.25 -2.50 6.71
C GLU A 18 -0.01 -1.91 7.37
N ILE A 19 1.01 -1.65 6.56
CA ILE A 19 2.24 -0.96 6.97
C ILE A 19 2.54 0.15 5.97
N GLY A 20 3.31 1.16 6.34
CA GLY A 20 3.66 2.23 5.40
C GLY A 20 3.73 3.61 6.04
N LEU A 21 3.42 4.64 5.24
CA LEU A 21 3.59 6.04 5.60
C LEU A 21 2.31 6.84 5.37
N ASP A 22 1.93 7.65 6.34
CA ASP A 22 0.83 8.60 6.26
C ASP A 22 1.30 9.99 6.71
N TYR A 23 1.51 10.90 5.76
CA TYR A 23 1.95 12.27 6.04
C TYR A 23 0.79 13.26 6.11
N TYR A 24 -0.43 12.80 5.92
CA TYR A 24 -1.62 13.63 6.10
C TYR A 24 -1.84 13.97 7.58
N TRP A 25 -1.57 13.02 8.49
CA TRP A 25 -1.70 13.20 9.92
C TRP A 25 -0.34 13.54 10.55
N ASP A 26 -0.30 14.53 11.44
CA ASP A 26 0.91 14.99 12.12
C ASP A 26 1.08 14.41 13.54
N THR A 27 0.36 13.32 13.82
CA THR A 27 0.38 12.66 15.15
C THR A 27 1.68 11.93 15.44
N VAL A 28 2.40 11.52 14.42
CA VAL A 28 3.69 10.82 14.52
C VAL A 28 4.68 11.44 13.52
N SER A 29 5.90 11.75 13.97
CA SER A 29 6.90 12.36 13.09
C SER A 29 7.27 11.44 11.91
N LYS A 30 7.66 12.05 10.79
CA LYS A 30 8.07 11.30 9.57
C LYS A 30 9.23 10.35 9.84
N GLU A 31 10.20 10.78 10.65
CA GLU A 31 11.36 9.98 11.03
C GLU A 31 10.93 8.72 11.76
N LYS A 32 9.96 8.83 12.69
CA LYS A 32 9.45 7.68 13.44
C LYS A 32 8.63 6.75 12.56
N GLN A 33 7.81 7.29 11.65
CA GLN A 33 7.10 6.48 10.66
C GLN A 33 8.08 5.70 9.78
N LEU A 34 9.13 6.35 9.26
CA LEU A 34 10.17 5.70 8.46
C LEU A 34 10.94 4.63 9.22
N GLU A 35 11.29 4.87 10.49
CA GLU A 35 11.94 3.89 11.35
C GLU A 35 11.09 2.62 11.48
N VAL A 36 9.81 2.79 11.84
CA VAL A 36 8.87 1.67 12.02
C VAL A 36 8.62 0.94 10.70
N PHE A 37 8.42 1.67 9.61
CA PHE A 37 8.18 1.09 8.30
C PHE A 37 9.37 0.24 7.82
N ASN A 38 10.60 0.74 7.95
CA ASN A 38 11.79 -0.04 7.60
C ASN A 38 11.90 -1.32 8.45
N TRP A 39 11.66 -1.23 9.75
CA TRP A 39 11.66 -2.40 10.63
C TRP A 39 10.60 -3.44 10.23
N GLN A 40 9.38 -3.00 9.88
CA GLN A 40 8.32 -3.88 9.39
C GLN A 40 8.70 -4.55 8.05
N MET A 41 9.35 -3.83 7.14
CA MET A 41 9.84 -4.39 5.89
C MET A 41 10.90 -5.48 6.11
N GLU A 42 11.81 -5.29 7.07
CA GLU A 42 12.79 -6.32 7.44
C GLU A 42 12.12 -7.58 8.02
N LEU A 43 11.06 -7.41 8.83
CA LEU A 43 10.26 -8.55 9.32
C LEU A 43 9.56 -9.29 8.17
N ALA A 44 8.89 -8.57 7.27
CA ALA A 44 8.23 -9.18 6.12
C ALA A 44 9.21 -10.02 5.29
N LYS A 45 10.40 -9.49 5.05
CA LYS A 45 11.48 -10.17 4.34
C LYS A 45 11.98 -11.41 5.11
N LYS A 46 12.22 -11.29 6.41
CA LYS A 46 12.66 -12.40 7.28
C LYS A 46 11.67 -13.57 7.23
N TYR A 47 10.38 -13.30 7.25
CA TYR A 47 9.32 -14.31 7.24
C TYR A 47 8.77 -14.61 5.84
N GLN A 48 9.34 -14.01 4.80
CA GLN A 48 8.93 -14.20 3.40
C GLN A 48 7.44 -13.94 3.17
N LYS A 49 6.86 -12.96 3.87
CA LYS A 49 5.46 -12.57 3.74
C LYS A 49 5.34 -11.34 2.84
N PRO A 50 4.52 -11.36 1.78
CA PRO A 50 4.24 -10.14 1.01
C PRO A 50 3.68 -9.04 1.90
N VAL A 51 3.76 -7.79 1.46
CA VAL A 51 3.32 -6.64 2.25
C VAL A 51 2.11 -5.95 1.64
N VAL A 52 1.24 -5.40 2.49
CA VAL A 52 0.13 -4.54 2.10
C VAL A 52 0.45 -3.13 2.58
N ILE A 53 0.63 -2.21 1.62
CA ILE A 53 1.19 -0.88 1.87
C ILE A 53 0.12 0.19 1.90
N HIS A 54 0.01 0.86 3.04
CA HIS A 54 -0.65 2.14 3.18
C HIS A 54 0.27 3.28 2.75
N CYS A 55 -0.23 4.18 1.91
CA CYS A 55 0.53 5.36 1.49
C CYS A 55 -0.40 6.56 1.30
N ARG A 56 -0.21 7.61 2.13
CA ARG A 56 -0.94 8.87 2.00
C ARG A 56 0.02 10.05 2.09
N ASP A 57 0.05 10.86 1.01
CA ASP A 57 0.93 12.04 0.89
C ASP A 57 2.43 11.75 1.10
N ALA A 58 2.87 10.48 0.86
CA ALA A 58 4.21 9.98 1.15
C ALA A 58 4.81 9.11 0.03
N TYR A 59 4.33 9.26 -1.22
CA TYR A 59 4.62 8.33 -2.31
C TYR A 59 6.11 8.18 -2.63
N GLU A 60 6.88 9.27 -2.64
CA GLU A 60 8.30 9.19 -2.97
C GLU A 60 9.10 8.47 -1.87
N ASP A 61 8.88 8.82 -0.60
CA ASP A 61 9.57 8.16 0.51
C ASP A 61 9.19 6.68 0.60
N THR A 62 7.89 6.36 0.40
CA THR A 62 7.42 4.97 0.32
C THR A 62 8.13 4.23 -0.81
N TYR A 63 8.20 4.80 -2.01
CA TYR A 63 8.91 4.20 -3.13
C TYR A 63 10.39 3.92 -2.83
N GLN A 64 11.09 4.87 -2.20
CA GLN A 64 12.49 4.70 -1.86
C GLN A 64 12.71 3.56 -0.84
N VAL A 65 11.83 3.43 0.16
CA VAL A 65 11.87 2.31 1.12
C VAL A 65 11.64 0.98 0.40
N LEU A 66 10.59 0.87 -0.41
CA LEU A 66 10.22 -0.37 -1.09
C LEU A 66 11.28 -0.80 -2.11
N LYS A 67 11.78 0.13 -2.91
CA LYS A 67 12.85 -0.13 -3.89
C LYS A 67 14.12 -0.67 -3.25
N ARG A 68 14.53 -0.09 -2.11
CA ARG A 68 15.72 -0.53 -1.38
C ARG A 68 15.55 -1.92 -0.77
N ASN A 69 14.35 -2.26 -0.30
CA ASN A 69 14.08 -3.55 0.32
C ASN A 69 13.89 -4.68 -0.69
N GLY A 70 13.40 -4.41 -1.91
CA GLY A 70 13.24 -5.40 -2.98
C GLY A 70 12.29 -6.55 -2.61
N HIS A 71 11.21 -6.27 -1.85
CA HIS A 71 10.27 -7.27 -1.37
C HIS A 71 8.87 -6.99 -1.94
N PRO A 72 8.15 -8.01 -2.48
CA PRO A 72 6.90 -7.80 -3.21
C PRO A 72 5.72 -7.46 -2.30
N GLY A 73 4.71 -6.83 -2.88
CA GLY A 73 3.48 -6.50 -2.15
C GLY A 73 2.42 -5.80 -2.99
N ILE A 74 1.51 -5.17 -2.27
CA ILE A 74 0.34 -4.47 -2.83
C ILE A 74 0.33 -3.04 -2.32
N MET A 75 0.15 -2.07 -3.21
CA MET A 75 -0.21 -0.70 -2.84
C MET A 75 -1.72 -0.66 -2.58
N HIS A 76 -2.11 -0.68 -1.31
CA HIS A 76 -3.51 -0.70 -0.87
C HIS A 76 -4.19 0.65 -1.13
N CYS A 77 -5.48 0.60 -1.52
CA CYS A 77 -6.35 1.75 -1.73
C CYS A 77 -5.66 2.91 -2.47
N TYR A 78 -4.97 2.58 -3.56
CA TYR A 78 -4.05 3.49 -4.24
C TYR A 78 -4.74 4.74 -4.75
N SER A 79 -4.18 5.90 -4.43
CA SER A 79 -4.68 7.22 -4.82
C SER A 79 -3.63 8.16 -5.44
N GLY A 80 -2.44 7.63 -5.72
CA GLY A 80 -1.35 8.35 -6.37
C GLY A 80 -1.48 8.42 -7.89
N SER A 81 -0.50 9.08 -8.54
CA SER A 81 -0.49 9.28 -9.99
C SER A 81 -0.22 7.98 -10.77
N VAL A 82 -0.55 7.98 -12.07
CA VAL A 82 -0.24 6.88 -13.00
C VAL A 82 1.27 6.64 -13.08
N GLU A 83 2.07 7.71 -13.13
CA GLU A 83 3.53 7.61 -13.21
C GLU A 83 4.11 6.91 -11.97
N MET A 84 3.62 7.26 -10.79
CA MET A 84 4.04 6.64 -9.55
C MET A 84 3.56 5.18 -9.46
N ALA A 85 2.35 4.87 -9.93
CA ALA A 85 1.85 3.50 -10.01
C ALA A 85 2.78 2.62 -10.86
N LYS A 86 3.19 3.10 -12.03
CA LYS A 86 4.15 2.39 -12.91
C LYS A 86 5.49 2.14 -12.22
N ARG A 87 6.00 3.14 -11.49
CA ARG A 87 7.25 2.96 -10.70
C ARG A 87 7.12 1.86 -9.64
N PHE A 88 5.97 1.75 -8.96
CA PHE A 88 5.72 0.67 -8.01
C PHE A 88 5.62 -0.69 -8.71
N ILE A 89 4.98 -0.76 -9.86
CA ILE A 89 4.90 -1.97 -10.68
C ILE A 89 6.29 -2.42 -11.12
N ASP A 90 7.15 -1.50 -11.56
CA ASP A 90 8.52 -1.79 -12.00
C ASP A 90 9.39 -2.42 -10.90
N ILE A 91 9.03 -2.23 -9.63
CA ILE A 91 9.69 -2.86 -8.47
C ILE A 91 8.90 -4.04 -7.89
N GLY A 92 7.90 -4.56 -8.61
CA GLY A 92 7.20 -5.81 -8.29
C GLY A 92 5.94 -5.65 -7.44
N PHE A 93 5.35 -4.45 -7.38
CA PHE A 93 4.10 -4.21 -6.63
C PHE A 93 2.87 -4.28 -7.54
N TYR A 94 1.76 -4.73 -6.95
CA TYR A 94 0.42 -4.61 -7.52
C TYR A 94 -0.24 -3.32 -7.03
N ILE A 95 -1.16 -2.79 -7.83
CA ILE A 95 -1.94 -1.59 -7.52
C ILE A 95 -3.37 -2.01 -7.21
N SER A 96 -3.85 -1.72 -6.01
CA SER A 96 -5.22 -2.06 -5.60
C SER A 96 -6.10 -0.81 -5.57
N LEU A 97 -7.25 -0.88 -6.23
CA LEU A 97 -8.25 0.20 -6.28
C LEU A 97 -9.49 -0.16 -5.47
N ALA A 98 -9.88 0.76 -4.59
CA ALA A 98 -11.06 0.63 -3.73
C ALA A 98 -12.22 1.53 -4.19
N GLY A 99 -13.25 1.65 -3.37
CA GLY A 99 -14.45 2.45 -3.64
C GLY A 99 -14.24 3.84 -4.24
N PRO A 100 -13.19 4.61 -3.90
CA PRO A 100 -12.93 5.93 -4.47
C PRO A 100 -12.89 5.99 -6.00
N VAL A 101 -12.49 4.91 -6.69
CA VAL A 101 -12.51 4.88 -8.18
C VAL A 101 -13.90 5.16 -8.77
N THR A 102 -14.96 4.88 -8.01
CA THR A 102 -16.36 5.09 -8.43
C THR A 102 -16.86 6.51 -8.19
N PHE A 103 -16.13 7.34 -7.45
CA PHE A 103 -16.60 8.68 -7.10
C PHE A 103 -16.66 9.59 -8.32
N LYS A 104 -17.65 10.49 -8.36
CA LYS A 104 -17.89 11.37 -9.52
C LYS A 104 -16.64 12.18 -9.89
N ASN A 105 -15.96 12.73 -8.90
CA ASN A 105 -14.80 13.60 -9.07
C ASN A 105 -13.45 12.86 -8.97
N ALA A 106 -13.44 11.54 -8.94
CA ALA A 106 -12.24 10.72 -8.81
C ALA A 106 -11.51 10.58 -10.15
N ARG A 107 -10.90 11.66 -10.62
CA ARG A 107 -10.15 11.66 -11.89
C ARG A 107 -8.93 10.74 -11.79
N VAL A 108 -8.08 10.95 -10.79
CA VAL A 108 -6.80 10.24 -10.66
C VAL A 108 -6.97 8.71 -10.54
N PRO A 109 -7.82 8.16 -9.66
CA PRO A 109 -8.03 6.70 -9.62
C PRO A 109 -8.57 6.12 -10.92
N LYS A 110 -9.41 6.86 -11.66
CA LYS A 110 -9.91 6.45 -12.98
C LYS A 110 -8.81 6.44 -14.04
N ASP A 111 -7.93 7.45 -14.01
CA ASP A 111 -6.77 7.52 -14.90
C ASP A 111 -5.82 6.34 -14.62
N VAL A 112 -5.60 5.99 -13.35
CA VAL A 112 -4.82 4.79 -12.96
C VAL A 112 -5.47 3.53 -13.52
N ALA A 113 -6.78 3.33 -13.28
CA ALA A 113 -7.51 2.16 -13.80
C ALA A 113 -7.43 2.01 -15.31
N ALA A 114 -7.38 3.13 -16.05
CA ALA A 114 -7.33 3.15 -17.51
C ALA A 114 -5.91 2.93 -18.10
N ASN A 115 -4.86 3.13 -17.30
CA ASN A 115 -3.47 3.18 -17.79
C ASN A 115 -2.53 2.15 -17.14
N ILE A 116 -3.06 1.28 -16.28
CA ILE A 116 -2.32 0.17 -15.67
C ILE A 116 -2.83 -1.14 -16.27
N ASP A 117 -1.91 -2.04 -16.61
CA ASP A 117 -2.26 -3.35 -17.15
C ASP A 117 -3.04 -4.18 -16.12
N LEU A 118 -4.05 -4.91 -16.59
CA LEU A 118 -4.94 -5.69 -15.72
C LEU A 118 -4.20 -6.73 -14.87
N GLU A 119 -3.07 -7.23 -15.35
CA GLU A 119 -2.25 -8.20 -14.62
C GLU A 119 -1.60 -7.60 -13.34
N HIS A 120 -1.52 -6.27 -13.24
CA HIS A 120 -0.98 -5.56 -12.08
C HIS A 120 -2.06 -4.84 -11.25
N LEU A 121 -3.35 -5.00 -11.65
CA LEU A 121 -4.46 -4.31 -11.02
C LEU A 121 -5.28 -5.25 -10.16
N LEU A 122 -5.54 -4.83 -8.91
CA LEU A 122 -6.41 -5.49 -7.96
C LEU A 122 -7.59 -4.60 -7.61
N ILE A 123 -8.65 -5.21 -7.10
CA ILE A 123 -9.81 -4.50 -6.55
C ILE A 123 -10.03 -4.94 -5.11
N GLU A 124 -10.48 -4.01 -4.30
CA GLU A 124 -10.69 -4.21 -2.87
C GLU A 124 -11.80 -3.33 -2.30
N THR A 125 -12.02 -3.45 -1.02
CA THR A 125 -12.81 -2.51 -0.23
C THR A 125 -12.01 -2.06 0.98
N ASP A 126 -12.20 -0.80 1.38
CA ASP A 126 -11.68 -0.24 2.63
C ASP A 126 -12.78 -0.20 3.70
N CYS A 127 -13.65 -1.20 3.64
CA CYS A 127 -14.85 -1.34 4.48
C CYS A 127 -14.51 -1.28 5.98
N PRO A 128 -15.27 -0.52 6.79
CA PRO A 128 -16.54 0.17 6.49
C PRO A 128 -16.40 1.57 5.88
N TYR A 129 -15.21 1.99 5.51
CA TYR A 129 -14.92 3.30 4.94
C TYR A 129 -15.02 3.30 3.40
N LEU A 130 -15.01 4.49 2.80
CA LEU A 130 -14.88 4.72 1.36
C LEU A 130 -15.87 3.93 0.50
N THR A 131 -17.11 3.77 0.97
CA THR A 131 -18.19 3.06 0.26
C THR A 131 -18.31 3.54 -1.18
N PRO A 132 -18.38 2.63 -2.19
CA PRO A 132 -18.48 3.02 -3.58
C PRO A 132 -19.82 3.71 -3.91
N HIS A 133 -19.79 4.59 -4.90
CA HIS A 133 -21.02 5.19 -5.44
C HIS A 133 -21.90 4.10 -6.10
N PRO A 134 -23.23 4.10 -5.95
CA PRO A 134 -24.07 5.14 -5.34
C PRO A 134 -24.39 4.94 -3.84
N TYR A 135 -23.77 3.98 -3.19
CA TYR A 135 -24.11 3.55 -1.82
C TYR A 135 -23.40 4.34 -0.70
N ARG A 136 -22.80 5.45 -1.04
CA ARG A 136 -22.09 6.36 -0.13
C ARG A 136 -23.03 7.33 0.59
#